data_0b404b9f01a511ab6b7c790913ce1eb5
#
_entry.id   0b404b9f01a511ab6b7c790913ce1eb5
#
_cell.length_a   1.000
_cell.length_b   1.000
_cell.length_c   1.000
_cell.angle_alpha   90.00
_cell.angle_beta   90.00
_cell.angle_gamma   90.00
#
_symmetry.space_group_name_H-M   'P 1'
#
loop_
_entity.id
_entity.type
_entity.pdbx_description
1 polymer ?
#
loop_
_entity_poly.entity_id
_entity_poly.type
_entity_poly.pdbx_seq_one_letter_code
_entity_poly.pdbx_strand_id
1 'polypeptide(L)'
;KLDISKLYLAHSYERVMPGNEYFDSIINYWRVYAGINKESAEKCEAFLSKIINTADYPLTHLSNTTASETGKLLENSYRAVNIAFIEEWGRFAEDTGVDLYEVINAIRIRPTHSNIRQPGFGVGGYCLTKDPLFAKIAAKDILKLNGHEFPFSTKALDVNAKMPLVTLNKLKDYFDDDLNGKKILLMGVTYRQDVGDTRFSPSEIFVKEARLCGAEIIAH
;
A
#
# COMPACT_ATOMS: atom_id res chain seq x y z
N LYS A 1 -33.34 17.50 5.88
CA LYS A 1 -32.28 16.99 6.79
C LYS A 1 -32.68 15.59 7.23
N LEU A 2 -31.83 14.60 7.02
CA LEU A 2 -32.04 13.26 7.58
C LEU A 2 -31.99 13.34 9.11
N ASP A 3 -32.93 12.69 9.77
CA ASP A 3 -32.91 12.54 11.22
C ASP A 3 -31.91 11.41 11.58
N ILE A 4 -30.68 11.82 11.85
CA ILE A 4 -29.59 10.89 12.17
C ILE A 4 -29.80 10.12 13.49
N SER A 5 -30.73 10.57 14.35
CA SER A 5 -31.05 9.87 15.59
C SER A 5 -31.72 8.51 15.36
N LYS A 6 -32.25 8.27 14.17
CA LYS A 6 -32.89 7.02 13.74
C LYS A 6 -31.99 6.12 12.91
N LEU A 7 -30.73 6.53 12.67
CA LEU A 7 -29.79 5.77 11.87
C LEU A 7 -28.76 5.07 12.76
N TYR A 8 -28.50 3.81 12.45
CA TYR A 8 -27.36 3.09 12.98
C TYR A 8 -26.17 3.32 12.06
N LEU A 9 -25.22 4.12 12.51
CA LEU A 9 -24.03 4.46 11.73
C LEU A 9 -22.79 3.87 12.39
N ALA A 10 -22.04 3.09 11.64
CA ALA A 10 -20.81 2.47 12.08
C ALA A 10 -19.77 2.49 10.95
N HIS A 11 -18.52 2.39 11.33
CA HIS A 11 -17.40 2.22 10.40
C HIS A 11 -16.67 0.91 10.69
N SER A 12 -16.36 0.17 9.62
CA SER A 12 -15.48 -0.99 9.66
C SER A 12 -14.73 -1.05 8.35
N TYR A 13 -13.42 -1.04 8.38
CA TYR A 13 -12.64 -1.16 7.17
C TYR A 13 -12.30 -2.62 6.85
N GLU A 14 -12.20 -2.90 5.57
CA GLU A 14 -11.82 -4.21 5.06
C GLU A 14 -10.29 -4.36 4.91
N ARG A 15 -9.84 -5.61 4.88
CA ARG A 15 -8.44 -6.01 4.64
C ARG A 15 -8.37 -7.04 3.51
N VAL A 16 -9.17 -6.83 2.46
CA VAL A 16 -9.28 -7.76 1.34
C VAL A 16 -7.94 -7.87 0.60
N MET A 17 -7.57 -9.10 0.30
CA MET A 17 -6.39 -9.42 -0.51
C MET A 17 -6.85 -9.79 -1.93
N PRO A 18 -6.58 -8.94 -2.94
CA PRO A 18 -6.89 -9.27 -4.32
C PRO A 18 -6.17 -10.53 -4.78
N GLY A 19 -6.83 -11.31 -5.65
CA GLY A 19 -6.31 -12.56 -6.18
C GLY A 19 -7.02 -13.79 -5.61
N ASN A 20 -6.31 -14.91 -5.54
CA ASN A 20 -6.88 -16.21 -5.17
C ASN A 20 -7.46 -16.27 -3.75
N GLU A 21 -6.96 -15.43 -2.84
CA GLU A 21 -7.42 -15.37 -1.44
C GLU A 21 -8.53 -14.34 -1.22
N TYR A 22 -9.21 -13.89 -2.28
CA TYR A 22 -10.16 -12.78 -2.19
C TYR A 22 -11.28 -13.07 -1.17
N PHE A 23 -12.02 -14.18 -1.33
CA PHE A 23 -13.10 -14.55 -0.42
C PHE A 23 -12.60 -14.95 0.96
N ASP A 24 -11.50 -15.68 1.03
CA ASP A 24 -10.88 -16.08 2.29
C ASP A 24 -10.53 -14.84 3.13
N SER A 25 -9.92 -13.84 2.54
CA SER A 25 -9.55 -12.59 3.23
C SER A 25 -10.74 -11.73 3.67
N ILE A 26 -11.95 -11.97 3.12
CA ILE A 26 -13.18 -11.33 3.61
C ILE A 26 -13.68 -12.03 4.88
N ILE A 27 -13.66 -13.37 4.90
CA ILE A 27 -14.26 -14.20 5.94
C ILE A 27 -13.28 -14.48 7.07
N ASN A 28 -12.04 -14.83 6.74
CA ASN A 28 -11.01 -15.32 7.65
C ASN A 28 -9.94 -14.27 7.91
N TYR A 29 -10.35 -13.08 8.39
CA TYR A 29 -9.40 -12.01 8.69
C TYR A 29 -9.90 -11.12 9.83
N TRP A 30 -9.00 -10.68 10.70
CA TRP A 30 -9.32 -9.76 11.79
C TRP A 30 -9.95 -8.47 11.27
N ARG A 31 -11.06 -8.10 11.86
CA ARG A 31 -11.83 -6.92 11.49
C ARG A 31 -11.96 -5.96 12.67
N VAL A 32 -11.76 -4.68 12.37
CA VAL A 32 -11.95 -3.58 13.32
C VAL A 32 -13.29 -2.92 13.03
N TYR A 33 -14.02 -2.50 14.05
CA TYR A 33 -15.26 -1.75 13.89
C TYR A 33 -15.48 -0.74 15.01
N ALA A 34 -16.32 0.26 14.75
CA ALA A 34 -16.81 1.23 15.73
C ALA A 34 -18.16 1.80 15.30
N GLY A 35 -19.02 2.12 16.25
CA GLY A 35 -20.28 2.84 16.03
C GLY A 35 -20.17 4.29 16.49
N ILE A 36 -21.09 5.16 16.01
CA ILE A 36 -21.24 6.52 16.52
C ILE A 36 -21.79 6.54 17.95
N ASN A 37 -22.44 5.46 18.38
CA ASN A 37 -22.94 5.18 19.71
C ASN A 37 -22.93 3.68 19.97
N LYS A 38 -23.24 3.29 21.21
CA LYS A 38 -23.25 1.89 21.65
C LYS A 38 -24.17 1.01 20.78
N GLU A 39 -25.39 1.46 20.53
CA GLU A 39 -26.36 0.69 19.75
C GLU A 39 -25.89 0.46 18.30
N SER A 40 -25.31 1.47 17.67
CA SER A 40 -24.70 1.37 16.34
C SER A 40 -23.56 0.36 16.33
N ALA A 41 -22.71 0.35 17.36
CA ALA A 41 -21.62 -0.62 17.48
C ALA A 41 -22.14 -2.04 17.62
N GLU A 42 -23.13 -2.28 18.50
CA GLU A 42 -23.77 -3.60 18.71
C GLU A 42 -24.41 -4.14 17.42
N LYS A 43 -25.09 -3.27 16.66
CA LYS A 43 -25.67 -3.64 15.35
C LYS A 43 -24.58 -3.98 14.32
N CYS A 44 -23.51 -3.24 14.31
CA CYS A 44 -22.36 -3.50 13.43
C CYS A 44 -21.71 -4.84 13.77
N GLU A 45 -21.46 -5.11 15.04
CA GLU A 45 -20.91 -6.38 15.52
C GLU A 45 -21.81 -7.56 15.13
N ALA A 46 -23.10 -7.46 15.39
CA ALA A 46 -24.07 -8.49 15.04
C ALA A 46 -24.14 -8.75 13.52
N PHE A 47 -23.94 -7.73 12.70
CA PHE A 47 -23.87 -7.88 11.25
C PHE A 47 -22.55 -8.54 10.82
N LEU A 48 -21.41 -8.04 11.29
CA LEU A 48 -20.09 -8.56 10.92
C LEU A 48 -19.90 -10.02 11.37
N SER A 49 -20.42 -10.38 12.53
CA SER A 49 -20.36 -11.77 13.06
C SER A 49 -21.11 -12.80 12.23
N LYS A 50 -21.98 -12.37 11.29
CA LYS A 50 -22.62 -13.25 10.31
C LYS A 50 -21.75 -13.52 9.08
N ILE A 51 -20.72 -12.74 8.88
CA ILE A 51 -19.88 -12.79 7.69
C ILE A 51 -18.47 -13.28 8.04
N ILE A 52 -17.93 -12.77 9.15
CA ILE A 52 -16.56 -13.06 9.60
C ILE A 52 -16.56 -14.33 10.46
N ASN A 53 -15.58 -15.18 10.25
CA ASN A 53 -15.29 -16.31 11.14
C ASN A 53 -14.72 -15.79 12.48
N THR A 54 -15.59 -15.34 13.34
CA THR A 54 -15.21 -14.69 14.62
C THR A 54 -14.64 -15.65 15.66
N ALA A 55 -14.75 -16.94 15.43
CA ALA A 55 -14.13 -17.95 16.31
C ALA A 55 -12.61 -17.90 16.26
N ASP A 56 -12.06 -17.76 15.04
CA ASP A 56 -10.62 -17.71 14.81
C ASP A 56 -10.11 -16.27 14.63
N TYR A 57 -10.98 -15.36 14.17
CA TYR A 57 -10.66 -13.96 13.87
C TYR A 57 -11.60 -13.00 14.62
N PRO A 58 -11.44 -12.86 15.95
CA PRO A 58 -12.33 -12.04 16.76
C PRO A 58 -12.33 -10.57 16.29
N LEU A 59 -13.52 -9.98 16.35
CA LEU A 59 -13.71 -8.57 16.01
C LEU A 59 -13.08 -7.67 17.07
N THR A 60 -12.48 -6.56 16.65
CA THR A 60 -11.90 -5.55 17.55
C THR A 60 -12.77 -4.29 17.55
N HIS A 61 -13.42 -4.02 18.66
CA HIS A 61 -14.20 -2.80 18.86
C HIS A 61 -13.29 -1.63 19.25
N LEU A 62 -13.41 -0.51 18.54
CA LEU A 62 -12.75 0.75 18.89
C LEU A 62 -13.75 1.76 19.44
N SER A 63 -13.24 2.74 20.17
CA SER A 63 -14.01 3.72 20.93
C SER A 63 -14.95 4.59 20.09
N ASN A 64 -14.61 4.86 18.82
CA ASN A 64 -15.38 5.69 17.91
C ASN A 64 -14.99 5.45 16.44
N THR A 65 -15.81 5.97 15.52
CA THR A 65 -15.60 5.79 14.07
C THR A 65 -14.31 6.44 13.59
N THR A 66 -13.92 7.59 14.13
CA THR A 66 -12.65 8.25 13.78
C THR A 66 -11.44 7.38 14.10
N ALA A 67 -11.45 6.67 15.23
CA ALA A 67 -10.40 5.71 15.58
C ALA A 67 -10.33 4.57 14.57
N SER A 68 -11.47 4.03 14.14
CA SER A 68 -11.55 2.98 13.12
C SER A 68 -11.06 3.47 11.75
N GLU A 69 -11.44 4.67 11.33
CA GLU A 69 -10.98 5.31 10.09
C GLU A 69 -9.46 5.57 10.13
N THR A 70 -8.97 6.10 11.25
CA THR A 70 -7.53 6.34 11.48
C THR A 70 -6.74 5.03 11.39
N GLY A 71 -7.27 3.93 11.91
CA GLY A 71 -6.64 2.61 11.82
C GLY A 71 -6.34 2.20 10.38
N LYS A 72 -7.30 2.39 9.45
CA LYS A 72 -7.10 2.08 8.03
C LYS A 72 -6.01 2.93 7.41
N LEU A 73 -6.02 4.24 7.67
CA LEU A 73 -5.01 5.15 7.13
C LEU A 73 -3.62 4.85 7.68
N LEU A 74 -3.53 4.54 8.97
CA LEU A 74 -2.27 4.19 9.62
C LEU A 74 -1.67 2.89 9.05
N GLU A 75 -2.48 1.84 8.85
CA GLU A 75 -2.03 0.58 8.24
C GLU A 75 -1.46 0.81 6.83
N ASN A 76 -2.14 1.57 5.99
CA ASN A 76 -1.69 1.82 4.63
C ASN A 76 -0.45 2.74 4.61
N SER A 77 -0.39 3.74 5.50
CA SER A 77 0.79 4.60 5.66
C SER A 77 2.00 3.79 6.14
N TYR A 78 1.83 2.93 7.14
CA TYR A 78 2.88 2.04 7.62
C TYR A 78 3.45 1.15 6.50
N ARG A 79 2.58 0.56 5.68
CA ARG A 79 3.00 -0.27 4.54
C ARG A 79 3.78 0.54 3.51
N ALA A 80 3.29 1.72 3.13
CA ALA A 80 3.95 2.59 2.17
C ALA A 80 5.33 3.06 2.65
N VAL A 81 5.44 3.43 3.93
CA VAL A 81 6.71 3.84 4.56
C VAL A 81 7.69 2.67 4.63
N ASN A 82 7.23 1.48 5.01
CA ASN A 82 8.10 0.30 5.10
C ASN A 82 8.68 -0.11 3.72
N ILE A 83 7.89 0.05 2.65
CA ILE A 83 8.38 -0.18 1.28
C ILE A 83 9.40 0.90 0.89
N ALA A 84 9.10 2.16 1.12
CA ALA A 84 10.01 3.26 0.79
C ALA A 84 11.33 3.16 1.58
N PHE A 85 11.27 2.75 2.84
CA PHE A 85 12.44 2.52 3.68
C PHE A 85 13.38 1.47 3.09
N ILE A 86 12.84 0.32 2.70
CA ILE A 86 13.69 -0.76 2.17
C ILE A 86 14.25 -0.45 0.77
N GLU A 87 13.60 0.42 0.03
CA GLU A 87 14.09 0.88 -1.27
C GLU A 87 15.38 1.69 -1.13
N GLU A 88 15.53 2.52 -0.11
CA GLU A 88 16.79 3.24 0.18
C GLU A 88 17.93 2.26 0.42
N TRP A 89 17.68 1.21 1.20
CA TRP A 89 18.65 0.15 1.45
C TRP A 89 18.92 -0.72 0.22
N GLY A 90 17.94 -0.87 -0.67
CA GLY A 90 18.12 -1.53 -1.96
C GLY A 90 19.20 -0.85 -2.80
N ARG A 91 19.14 0.47 -2.91
CA ARG A 91 20.15 1.26 -3.64
C ARG A 91 21.54 1.14 -3.02
N PHE A 92 21.62 1.28 -1.70
CA PHE A 92 22.89 1.11 -0.99
C PHE A 92 23.49 -0.29 -1.19
N ALA A 93 22.67 -1.33 -1.12
CA ALA A 93 23.10 -2.71 -1.29
C ALA A 93 23.63 -2.96 -2.72
N GLU A 94 22.97 -2.41 -3.73
CA GLU A 94 23.41 -2.48 -5.12
C GLU A 94 24.78 -1.81 -5.34
N ASP A 95 24.97 -0.61 -4.78
CA ASP A 95 26.21 0.15 -4.90
C ASP A 95 27.38 -0.51 -4.16
N THR A 96 27.09 -1.28 -3.12
CA THR A 96 28.09 -1.97 -2.30
C THR A 96 28.28 -3.46 -2.64
N GLY A 97 27.45 -4.00 -3.56
CA GLY A 97 27.48 -5.41 -3.93
C GLY A 97 26.94 -6.36 -2.85
N VAL A 98 26.13 -5.86 -1.91
CA VAL A 98 25.49 -6.66 -0.86
C VAL A 98 24.21 -7.28 -1.38
N ASP A 99 24.01 -8.58 -1.13
CA ASP A 99 22.70 -9.22 -1.35
C ASP A 99 21.72 -8.82 -0.24
N LEU A 100 20.91 -7.83 -0.51
CA LEU A 100 19.92 -7.34 0.45
C LEU A 100 18.84 -8.38 0.78
N TYR A 101 18.54 -9.31 -0.12
CA TYR A 101 17.56 -10.37 0.16
C TYR A 101 18.09 -11.32 1.23
N GLU A 102 19.37 -11.67 1.18
CA GLU A 102 20.03 -12.47 2.24
C GLU A 102 19.96 -11.74 3.59
N VAL A 103 20.32 -10.46 3.60
CA VAL A 103 20.27 -9.62 4.82
C VAL A 103 18.87 -9.54 5.38
N ILE A 104 17.85 -9.29 4.55
CA ILE A 104 16.45 -9.21 4.98
C ILE A 104 15.99 -10.55 5.55
N ASN A 105 16.33 -11.66 4.93
CA ASN A 105 15.95 -12.99 5.41
C ASN A 105 16.57 -13.27 6.80
N ALA A 106 17.81 -12.89 7.01
CA ALA A 106 18.46 -13.00 8.32
C ALA A 106 17.78 -12.12 9.39
N ILE A 107 17.41 -10.87 9.04
CA ILE A 107 16.71 -9.94 9.95
C ILE A 107 15.32 -10.46 10.32
N ARG A 108 14.59 -11.05 9.38
CA ARG A 108 13.22 -11.57 9.58
C ARG A 108 13.12 -12.72 10.58
N ILE A 109 14.22 -13.41 10.88
CA ILE A 109 14.26 -14.44 11.92
C ILE A 109 13.85 -13.85 13.29
N ARG A 110 14.16 -12.59 13.52
CA ARG A 110 13.74 -11.88 14.73
C ARG A 110 12.26 -11.49 14.62
N PRO A 111 11.36 -11.97 15.51
CA PRO A 111 9.91 -11.75 15.41
C PRO A 111 9.52 -10.28 15.27
N THR A 112 10.21 -9.37 15.98
CA THR A 112 9.94 -7.92 15.93
C THR A 112 10.29 -7.26 14.59
N HIS A 113 10.99 -7.95 13.69
CA HIS A 113 11.42 -7.46 12.38
C HIS A 113 10.88 -8.31 11.22
N SER A 114 10.02 -9.30 11.50
CA SER A 114 9.49 -10.23 10.49
C SER A 114 8.75 -9.55 9.34
N ASN A 115 8.26 -8.32 9.55
CA ASN A 115 7.47 -7.58 8.59
C ASN A 115 8.28 -6.58 7.72
N ILE A 116 9.62 -6.58 7.81
CA ILE A 116 10.46 -5.78 6.90
C ILE A 116 10.21 -6.19 5.45
N ARG A 117 10.08 -5.23 4.54
CA ARG A 117 9.77 -5.50 3.13
C ARG A 117 11.03 -5.84 2.34
N GLN A 118 10.86 -6.29 1.12
CA GLN A 118 11.92 -6.46 0.14
C GLN A 118 11.90 -5.30 -0.85
N PRO A 119 13.05 -4.90 -1.41
CA PRO A 119 13.10 -3.93 -2.49
C PRO A 119 12.37 -4.48 -3.72
N GLY A 120 11.90 -3.61 -4.59
CA GLY A 120 11.17 -4.03 -5.77
C GLY A 120 11.08 -2.96 -6.83
N PHE A 121 10.27 -3.22 -7.86
CA PHE A 121 10.15 -2.35 -9.03
C PHE A 121 9.32 -1.09 -8.79
N GLY A 122 8.36 -1.15 -7.87
CA GLY A 122 7.50 -0.02 -7.55
C GLY A 122 6.27 -0.39 -6.75
N VAL A 123 5.47 0.61 -6.42
CA VAL A 123 4.21 0.46 -5.69
C VAL A 123 3.07 0.89 -6.58
N GLY A 124 2.11 -0.01 -6.75
CA GLY A 124 0.91 0.25 -7.52
C GLY A 124 -0.36 -0.08 -6.74
N GLY A 125 -1.47 -0.11 -7.46
CA GLY A 125 -2.79 -0.33 -6.90
C GLY A 125 -3.41 0.94 -6.30
N TYR A 126 -4.69 0.83 -5.98
CA TYR A 126 -5.50 2.01 -5.66
C TYR A 126 -5.22 2.59 -4.26
N CYS A 127 -4.86 1.75 -3.28
CA CYS A 127 -4.77 2.18 -1.88
C CYS A 127 -3.42 2.83 -1.54
N LEU A 128 -2.31 2.11 -1.72
CA LEU A 128 -1.00 2.57 -1.24
C LEU A 128 -0.46 3.80 -1.97
N THR A 129 -1.00 4.11 -3.14
CA THR A 129 -0.60 5.27 -3.95
C THR A 129 -1.22 6.59 -3.50
N LYS A 130 -2.24 6.56 -2.61
CA LYS A 130 -2.97 7.77 -2.19
C LYS A 130 -3.36 7.83 -0.71
N ASP A 131 -3.75 6.70 -0.11
CA ASP A 131 -4.29 6.68 1.27
C ASP A 131 -3.35 7.29 2.31
N PRO A 132 -2.00 7.16 2.20
CA PRO A 132 -1.08 7.81 3.11
C PRO A 132 -1.20 9.35 3.18
N LEU A 133 -1.80 9.99 2.16
CA LEU A 133 -2.05 11.44 2.18
C LEU A 133 -3.36 11.82 2.88
N PHE A 134 -4.29 10.88 3.05
CA PHE A 134 -5.62 11.19 3.54
C PHE A 134 -5.62 11.70 4.97
N ALA A 135 -4.69 11.27 5.83
CA ALA A 135 -4.54 11.80 7.18
C ALA A 135 -4.19 13.30 7.17
N LYS A 136 -3.27 13.72 6.28
CA LYS A 136 -2.90 15.12 6.08
C LYS A 136 -4.08 15.95 5.58
N ILE A 137 -4.80 15.43 4.58
CA ILE A 137 -5.98 16.08 4.00
C ILE A 137 -7.09 16.19 5.05
N ALA A 138 -7.38 15.10 5.77
CA ALA A 138 -8.40 15.10 6.81
C ALA A 138 -8.08 16.08 7.94
N ALA A 139 -6.84 16.12 8.40
CA ALA A 139 -6.39 17.06 9.42
C ALA A 139 -6.67 18.50 8.98
N LYS A 140 -6.26 18.88 7.78
CA LYS A 140 -6.41 20.23 7.24
C LYS A 140 -7.86 20.58 6.90
N ASP A 141 -8.50 19.76 6.06
CA ASP A 141 -9.73 20.13 5.36
C ASP A 141 -11.00 19.75 6.13
N ILE A 142 -10.95 18.68 6.95
CA ILE A 142 -12.09 18.17 7.71
C ILE A 142 -12.00 18.61 9.17
N LEU A 143 -10.89 18.29 9.83
CA LEU A 143 -10.72 18.51 11.27
C LEU A 143 -10.21 19.90 11.61
N LYS A 144 -9.81 20.70 10.60
CA LYS A 144 -9.29 22.09 10.77
C LYS A 144 -8.09 22.17 11.73
N LEU A 145 -7.27 21.12 11.77
CA LEU A 145 -6.05 21.06 12.57
C LEU A 145 -4.89 21.63 11.75
N ASN A 146 -4.15 22.57 12.30
CA ASN A 146 -2.96 23.14 11.67
C ASN A 146 -1.69 22.43 12.16
N GLY A 147 -0.67 22.35 11.29
CA GLY A 147 0.66 21.84 11.64
C GLY A 147 0.83 20.32 11.53
N HIS A 148 -0.16 19.58 11.08
CA HIS A 148 -0.05 18.12 10.85
C HIS A 148 0.41 17.80 9.43
N GLU A 149 1.72 17.73 9.18
CA GLU A 149 2.30 17.60 7.83
C GLU A 149 2.52 16.16 7.36
N PHE A 150 2.57 15.18 8.26
CA PHE A 150 2.81 13.76 7.94
C PHE A 150 4.01 13.54 7.00
N PRO A 151 5.23 14.02 7.34
CA PRO A 151 6.36 14.02 6.41
C PRO A 151 6.78 12.61 5.96
N PHE A 152 6.74 11.61 6.84
CA PHE A 152 7.07 10.22 6.48
C PHE A 152 6.13 9.66 5.43
N SER A 153 4.81 9.83 5.59
CA SER A 153 3.82 9.36 4.62
C SER A 153 3.96 10.06 3.27
N THR A 154 4.18 11.38 3.30
CA THR A 154 4.36 12.19 2.07
C THR A 154 5.64 11.77 1.34
N LYS A 155 6.75 11.64 2.07
CA LYS A 155 8.02 11.23 1.48
C LYS A 155 7.99 9.80 0.94
N ALA A 156 7.33 8.89 1.64
CA ALA A 156 7.17 7.51 1.19
C ALA A 156 6.45 7.42 -0.16
N LEU A 157 5.40 8.19 -0.38
CA LEU A 157 4.71 8.23 -1.67
C LEU A 157 5.61 8.76 -2.79
N ASP A 158 6.40 9.81 -2.53
CA ASP A 158 7.37 10.35 -3.50
C ASP A 158 8.44 9.30 -3.87
N VAL A 159 9.00 8.60 -2.88
CA VAL A 159 9.97 7.52 -3.11
C VAL A 159 9.34 6.39 -3.92
N ASN A 160 8.18 5.90 -3.49
CA ASN A 160 7.49 4.78 -4.14
C ASN A 160 7.11 5.08 -5.59
N ALA A 161 6.67 6.31 -5.89
CA ALA A 161 6.33 6.72 -7.24
C ALA A 161 7.56 6.78 -8.19
N LYS A 162 8.76 6.98 -7.64
CA LYS A 162 10.01 7.07 -8.41
C LYS A 162 10.75 5.74 -8.56
N MET A 163 10.35 4.69 -7.86
CA MET A 163 11.02 3.37 -7.94
C MET A 163 11.21 2.86 -9.39
N PRO A 164 10.22 2.93 -10.29
CA PRO A 164 10.40 2.47 -11.67
C PRO A 164 11.48 3.23 -12.44
N LEU A 165 11.72 4.50 -12.07
CA LEU A 165 12.74 5.34 -12.69
C LEU A 165 14.17 4.95 -12.27
N VAL A 166 14.33 4.33 -11.12
CA VAL A 166 15.64 3.77 -10.71
C VAL A 166 16.08 2.70 -11.70
N THR A 167 15.17 1.78 -12.06
CA THR A 167 15.44 0.75 -13.08
C THR A 167 15.74 1.36 -14.44
N LEU A 168 14.99 2.39 -14.83
CA LEU A 168 15.24 3.09 -16.10
C LEU A 168 16.62 3.75 -16.11
N ASN A 169 17.02 4.42 -15.02
CA ASN A 169 18.33 5.05 -14.93
C ASN A 169 19.46 4.02 -15.03
N LYS A 170 19.32 2.85 -14.41
CA LYS A 170 20.29 1.76 -14.57
C LYS A 170 20.43 1.26 -16.00
N LEU A 171 19.32 1.19 -16.74
CA LEU A 171 19.37 0.87 -18.16
C LEU A 171 20.07 1.95 -18.96
N LYS A 172 19.86 3.22 -18.64
CA LYS A 172 20.59 4.34 -19.25
C LYS A 172 22.08 4.25 -18.98
N ASP A 173 22.47 4.01 -17.72
CA ASP A 173 23.88 3.85 -17.35
C ASP A 173 24.51 2.67 -18.10
N TYR A 174 23.77 1.55 -18.24
CA TYR A 174 24.25 0.36 -18.96
C TYR A 174 24.42 0.58 -20.47
N PHE A 175 23.61 1.45 -21.06
CA PHE A 175 23.63 1.76 -22.50
C PHE A 175 24.24 3.14 -22.83
N ASP A 176 25.05 3.70 -21.94
CA ASP A 176 25.70 5.01 -22.12
C ASP A 176 24.69 6.12 -22.49
N ASP A 177 23.55 6.18 -21.82
CA ASP A 177 22.40 7.07 -22.05
C ASP A 177 21.69 6.89 -23.40
N ASP A 178 22.08 5.94 -24.23
CA ASP A 178 21.43 5.67 -25.53
C ASP A 178 20.48 4.49 -25.48
N LEU A 179 19.20 4.75 -25.26
CA LEU A 179 18.13 3.78 -25.34
C LEU A 179 17.42 3.75 -26.70
N ASN A 180 17.84 4.56 -27.67
CA ASN A 180 17.17 4.64 -28.96
C ASN A 180 17.22 3.30 -29.70
N GLY A 181 16.06 2.77 -30.07
CA GLY A 181 15.91 1.49 -30.75
C GLY A 181 16.28 0.25 -29.91
N LYS A 182 16.61 0.41 -28.63
CA LYS A 182 16.85 -0.75 -27.72
C LYS A 182 15.54 -1.45 -27.44
N LYS A 183 15.54 -2.77 -27.57
CA LYS A 183 14.37 -3.63 -27.27
C LYS A 183 14.43 -4.09 -25.82
N ILE A 184 13.42 -3.72 -25.05
CA ILE A 184 13.31 -4.05 -23.64
C ILE A 184 12.08 -4.92 -23.43
N LEU A 185 12.25 -6.12 -22.88
CA LEU A 185 11.18 -7.00 -22.45
C LEU A 185 10.79 -6.67 -21.01
N LEU A 186 9.57 -6.19 -20.82
CA LEU A 186 8.98 -5.96 -19.51
C LEU A 186 8.17 -7.19 -19.10
N MET A 187 8.62 -7.87 -18.04
CA MET A 187 7.96 -9.04 -17.48
C MET A 187 6.97 -8.61 -16.39
N GLY A 188 5.67 -8.58 -16.74
CA GLY A 188 4.57 -8.19 -15.86
C GLY A 188 4.10 -6.75 -16.07
N VAL A 189 2.79 -6.59 -16.21
CA VAL A 189 2.13 -5.29 -16.44
C VAL A 189 1.22 -4.87 -15.30
N THR A 190 0.87 -5.79 -14.42
CA THR A 190 0.03 -5.54 -13.25
C THR A 190 0.88 -5.10 -12.06
N TYR A 191 0.27 -4.46 -11.08
CA TYR A 191 1.00 -4.02 -9.88
C TYR A 191 1.32 -5.15 -8.90
N ARG A 192 0.73 -6.31 -9.06
CA ARG A 192 0.93 -7.48 -8.19
C ARG A 192 0.76 -8.76 -8.98
N GLN A 193 1.55 -9.78 -8.63
CA GLN A 193 1.44 -11.14 -9.15
C GLN A 193 0.02 -11.71 -8.92
N ASP A 194 -0.48 -12.46 -9.89
CA ASP A 194 -1.79 -13.15 -9.88
C ASP A 194 -3.01 -12.22 -9.68
N VAL A 195 -2.86 -10.94 -10.01
CA VAL A 195 -3.93 -9.94 -9.95
C VAL A 195 -4.09 -9.25 -11.29
N GLY A 196 -5.26 -9.37 -11.93
CA GLY A 196 -5.58 -8.74 -13.22
C GLY A 196 -5.87 -7.23 -13.10
N ASP A 197 -5.17 -6.49 -12.25
CA ASP A 197 -5.38 -5.06 -12.01
C ASP A 197 -4.13 -4.25 -12.37
N THR A 198 -4.27 -3.35 -13.33
CA THR A 198 -3.18 -2.50 -13.82
C THR A 198 -3.24 -1.06 -13.27
N ARG A 199 -4.20 -0.75 -12.39
CA ARG A 199 -4.37 0.60 -11.87
C ARG A 199 -3.13 1.07 -11.11
N PHE A 200 -2.58 2.21 -11.55
CA PHE A 200 -1.36 2.77 -10.98
C PHE A 200 -0.18 1.78 -10.96
N SER A 201 -0.12 0.90 -11.97
CA SER A 201 1.03 -0.01 -12.07
C SER A 201 2.32 0.78 -12.28
N PRO A 202 3.40 0.46 -11.57
CA PRO A 202 4.72 1.04 -11.81
C PRO A 202 5.23 0.78 -13.23
N SER A 203 4.77 -0.30 -13.87
CA SER A 203 5.08 -0.63 -15.26
C SER A 203 4.63 0.47 -16.23
N GLU A 204 3.51 1.17 -15.97
CA GLU A 204 3.05 2.27 -16.80
C GLU A 204 4.05 3.43 -16.81
N ILE A 205 4.57 3.81 -15.65
CA ILE A 205 5.57 4.88 -15.50
C ILE A 205 6.84 4.51 -16.26
N PHE A 206 7.33 3.29 -16.04
CA PHE A 206 8.54 2.79 -16.71
C PHE A 206 8.38 2.79 -18.24
N VAL A 207 7.29 2.24 -18.77
CA VAL A 207 7.03 2.16 -20.23
C VAL A 207 6.97 3.54 -20.84
N LYS A 208 6.26 4.47 -20.20
CA LYS A 208 6.14 5.84 -20.67
C LYS A 208 7.50 6.52 -20.79
N GLU A 209 8.28 6.49 -19.73
CA GLU A 209 9.57 7.17 -19.66
C GLU A 209 10.63 6.49 -20.55
N ALA A 210 10.65 5.15 -20.62
CA ALA A 210 11.56 4.41 -21.50
C ALA A 210 11.28 4.70 -22.98
N ARG A 211 10.00 4.79 -23.38
CA ARG A 211 9.62 5.19 -24.75
C ARG A 211 10.01 6.62 -25.08
N LEU A 212 9.94 7.54 -24.13
CA LEU A 212 10.44 8.92 -24.33
C LEU A 212 11.95 8.95 -24.56
N CYS A 213 12.68 7.97 -24.07
CA CYS A 213 14.10 7.77 -24.35
C CYS A 213 14.38 6.98 -25.64
N GLY A 214 13.36 6.68 -26.45
CA GLY A 214 13.50 5.97 -27.73
C GLY A 214 13.52 4.44 -27.65
N ALA A 215 13.28 3.85 -26.48
CA ALA A 215 13.24 2.39 -26.33
C ALA A 215 11.98 1.76 -26.93
N GLU A 216 12.13 0.57 -27.50
CA GLU A 216 11.03 -0.30 -27.92
C GLU A 216 10.65 -1.24 -26.76
N ILE A 217 9.42 -1.12 -26.23
CA ILE A 217 8.98 -1.94 -25.10
C ILE A 217 8.05 -3.05 -25.56
N ILE A 218 8.42 -4.28 -25.24
CA ILE A 218 7.59 -5.48 -25.35
C ILE A 218 7.17 -5.87 -23.94
N ALA A 219 5.87 -5.98 -23.69
CA ALA A 219 5.32 -6.37 -22.40
C ALA A 219 4.74 -7.78 -22.46
N HIS A 220 4.92 -8.56 -21.39
CA HIS A 220 4.39 -9.92 -21.23
C HIS A 220 3.65 -10.04 -19.90
#